data_85793be9a6516c19a52dd7a3df75a709
#
_entry.id   85793be9a6516c19a52dd7a3df75a709
#
_cell.length_a   1.000
_cell.length_b   1.000
_cell.length_c   1.000
_cell.angle_alpha   90.00
_cell.angle_beta   90.00
_cell.angle_gamma   90.00
#
_symmetry.space_group_name_H-M   'P 1'
#
loop_
_entity.id
_entity.type
_entity.pdbx_description
1 polymer ?
#
loop_
_entity_poly.entity_id
_entity_poly.type
_entity_poly.pdbx_seq_one_letter_code
_entity_poly.pdbx_strand_id
1 'polypeptide(L)'
;INVGDGDTAHTGGAVWENAVISTAIREFVYRGGGFIGVGEPAGHQYQGHYLQLADLIGVEKETGFTLNYDKYNWEEHKNHFILADTTKPVDFGEGKKNMFAYEGTEILVQRDKEVQMAVHEFGEGRSVYISGLPYSFENSRILYRSILWSTHGESLLHQWFSTNFNVEVHAYVKNGKFCVVNNTYEPQNTVIYRGDGSSFALKIEANEIKWYAV
;
A
#
# COMPACT_ATOMS: atom_id res chain seq x y z
N ILE A 1 8.18 4.20 -4.12
CA ILE A 1 9.14 3.22 -3.52
C ILE A 1 8.36 2.27 -2.63
N ASN A 2 8.58 0.97 -2.79
CA ASN A 2 8.02 -0.06 -1.92
C ASN A 2 9.18 -0.76 -1.17
N VAL A 3 9.09 -0.82 0.16
CA VAL A 3 10.12 -1.38 1.03
C VAL A 3 9.48 -2.38 1.99
N GLY A 4 9.97 -3.62 1.96
CA GLY A 4 9.62 -4.65 2.94
C GLY A 4 10.46 -4.57 4.21
N ASP A 5 10.47 -5.66 5.00
CA ASP A 5 11.27 -5.76 6.22
C ASP A 5 12.73 -5.40 6.00
N GLY A 6 13.25 -4.49 6.80
CA GLY A 6 14.62 -4.00 6.70
C GLY A 6 15.67 -5.00 7.17
N ASP A 7 15.29 -5.92 8.05
CA ASP A 7 16.18 -6.93 8.60
C ASP A 7 16.03 -8.28 7.87
N THR A 8 16.20 -8.26 6.56
CA THR A 8 16.24 -9.50 5.76
C THR A 8 17.66 -10.00 5.57
N ALA A 9 17.81 -11.31 5.38
CA ALA A 9 19.13 -11.95 5.10
C ALA A 9 19.84 -11.37 3.86
N HIS A 10 19.11 -10.71 2.97
CA HIS A 10 19.66 -10.13 1.74
C HIS A 10 20.05 -8.66 1.86
N THR A 11 19.36 -7.89 2.71
CA THR A 11 19.63 -6.45 2.86
C THR A 11 20.50 -6.13 4.05
N GLY A 12 20.55 -7.03 5.07
CA GLY A 12 21.35 -6.87 6.28
C GLY A 12 21.20 -5.48 6.86
N GLY A 13 20.09 -5.16 7.46
CA GLY A 13 19.69 -3.87 8.08
C GLY A 13 20.70 -2.69 8.04
N ALA A 14 21.99 -2.97 8.15
CA ALA A 14 23.07 -1.99 8.14
C ALA A 14 23.13 -1.06 6.90
N VAL A 15 22.48 -1.41 5.80
CA VAL A 15 22.33 -0.50 4.65
C VAL A 15 21.60 0.79 5.04
N TRP A 16 20.75 0.72 6.04
CA TRP A 16 19.96 1.87 6.53
C TRP A 16 20.76 2.84 7.41
N GLU A 17 21.98 2.50 7.82
CA GLU A 17 22.95 3.42 8.43
C GLU A 17 23.53 4.41 7.40
N ASN A 18 23.41 4.09 6.11
CA ASN A 18 23.95 4.93 5.05
C ASN A 18 23.10 6.19 4.84
N ALA A 19 23.59 7.31 5.35
CA ALA A 19 22.92 8.60 5.25
C ALA A 19 22.64 9.03 3.79
N VAL A 20 23.44 8.62 2.83
CA VAL A 20 23.19 8.96 1.40
C VAL A 20 21.94 8.30 0.90
N ILE A 21 21.71 7.02 1.24
CA ILE A 21 20.52 6.27 0.82
C ILE A 21 19.28 6.85 1.52
N SER A 22 19.32 6.99 2.84
CA SER A 22 18.17 7.46 3.61
C SER A 22 17.78 8.91 3.25
N THR A 23 18.77 9.78 3.00
CA THR A 23 18.54 11.15 2.54
C THR A 23 17.96 11.18 1.13
N ALA A 24 18.48 10.39 0.19
CA ALA A 24 17.94 10.34 -1.16
C ALA A 24 16.48 9.89 -1.21
N ILE A 25 16.09 8.92 -0.35
CA ILE A 25 14.70 8.49 -0.22
C ILE A 25 13.84 9.61 0.36
N ARG A 26 14.29 10.27 1.42
CA ARG A 26 13.57 11.43 2.00
C ARG A 26 13.36 12.54 0.97
N GLU A 27 14.41 12.91 0.25
CA GLU A 27 14.30 13.94 -0.80
C GLU A 27 13.33 13.55 -1.91
N PHE A 28 13.33 12.28 -2.33
CA PHE A 28 12.40 11.78 -3.33
C PHE A 28 10.95 11.94 -2.87
N VAL A 29 10.66 11.51 -1.65
CA VAL A 29 9.28 11.61 -1.11
C VAL A 29 8.93 13.08 -0.84
N TYR A 30 9.83 13.86 -0.23
CA TYR A 30 9.59 15.27 0.06
C TYR A 30 9.19 16.09 -1.18
N ARG A 31 9.67 15.71 -2.36
CA ARG A 31 9.35 16.33 -3.65
C ARG A 31 8.12 15.72 -4.35
N GLY A 32 7.26 15.02 -3.65
CA GLY A 32 6.02 14.45 -4.19
C GLY A 32 6.09 12.96 -4.55
N GLY A 33 7.17 12.27 -4.21
CA GLY A 33 7.27 10.83 -4.40
C GLY A 33 6.42 10.03 -3.42
N GLY A 34 6.06 8.80 -3.80
CA GLY A 34 5.32 7.87 -2.94
C GLY A 34 6.23 6.87 -2.23
N PHE A 35 5.93 6.56 -0.97
CA PHE A 35 6.60 5.52 -0.20
C PHE A 35 5.59 4.54 0.40
N ILE A 36 5.87 3.25 0.32
CA ILE A 36 5.08 2.20 0.98
C ILE A 36 6.04 1.30 1.76
N GLY A 37 5.83 1.23 3.06
CA GLY A 37 6.59 0.37 3.96
C GLY A 37 5.73 -0.76 4.50
N VAL A 38 6.22 -2.00 4.37
CA VAL A 38 5.52 -3.21 4.85
C VAL A 38 6.39 -3.90 5.90
N GLY A 39 5.77 -4.30 7.00
CA GLY A 39 6.44 -4.97 8.10
C GLY A 39 7.26 -4.01 8.97
N GLU A 40 8.55 -4.12 8.94
CA GLU A 40 9.52 -3.23 9.60
C GLU A 40 10.40 -2.52 8.53
N PRO A 41 9.81 -1.62 7.74
CA PRO A 41 10.50 -0.98 6.63
C PRO A 41 11.66 -0.13 7.13
N ALA A 42 12.83 -0.29 6.52
CA ALA A 42 14.08 0.35 6.98
C ALA A 42 14.43 0.03 8.45
N GLY A 43 14.00 -1.16 8.94
CA GLY A 43 14.25 -1.59 10.31
C GLY A 43 15.72 -1.90 10.55
N HIS A 44 16.32 -1.16 11.46
CA HIS A 44 17.68 -1.37 11.95
C HIS A 44 17.94 -0.49 13.18
N GLN A 45 18.31 -1.08 14.30
CA GLN A 45 18.57 -0.32 15.52
C GLN A 45 19.86 0.54 15.35
N TYR A 46 19.67 1.84 15.09
CA TYR A 46 20.78 2.76 14.90
C TYR A 46 20.39 4.17 15.37
N GLN A 47 21.31 4.86 16.07
CA GLN A 47 21.14 6.24 16.57
C GLN A 47 19.81 6.50 17.33
N GLY A 48 19.34 5.52 18.11
CA GLY A 48 18.15 5.65 18.94
C GLY A 48 16.83 5.40 18.23
N HIS A 49 16.84 5.08 16.94
CA HIS A 49 15.68 4.71 16.14
C HIS A 49 15.76 3.25 15.70
N TYR A 50 14.61 2.61 15.56
CA TYR A 50 14.52 1.29 14.95
C TYR A 50 14.14 1.40 13.46
N LEU A 51 13.11 2.17 13.13
CA LEU A 51 12.82 2.47 11.72
C LEU A 51 13.61 3.70 11.28
N GLN A 52 14.60 3.49 10.42
CA GLN A 52 15.52 4.56 10.00
C GLN A 52 14.89 5.63 9.10
N LEU A 53 13.63 5.40 8.67
CA LEU A 53 12.80 6.34 7.92
C LEU A 53 11.49 6.67 8.67
N ALA A 54 11.49 6.56 10.00
CA ALA A 54 10.30 6.77 10.83
C ALA A 54 9.65 8.14 10.63
N ASP A 55 10.45 9.18 10.49
CA ASP A 55 9.99 10.56 10.20
C ASP A 55 9.23 10.68 8.87
N LEU A 56 9.67 9.94 7.87
CA LEU A 56 9.03 9.88 6.56
C LEU A 56 7.77 9.01 6.58
N ILE A 57 7.82 7.89 7.30
CA ILE A 57 6.74 6.91 7.35
C ILE A 57 5.62 7.37 8.30
N GLY A 58 5.96 8.21 9.28
CA GLY A 58 5.08 8.61 10.37
C GLY A 58 4.89 7.54 11.46
N VAL A 59 5.61 6.43 11.39
CA VAL A 59 5.51 5.30 12.33
C VAL A 59 6.89 4.89 12.81
N GLU A 60 7.01 4.56 14.08
CA GLU A 60 8.24 4.06 14.70
C GLU A 60 7.93 2.82 15.55
N LYS A 61 8.95 2.04 15.85
CA LYS A 61 8.88 0.90 16.75
C LYS A 61 9.46 1.26 18.11
N GLU A 62 8.67 1.07 19.17
CA GLU A 62 9.18 1.16 20.53
C GLU A 62 10.04 -0.07 20.86
N THR A 63 11.31 0.15 21.15
CA THR A 63 12.27 -0.90 21.49
C THR A 63 12.55 -1.01 22.99
N GLY A 64 11.86 -0.22 23.81
CA GLY A 64 11.88 -0.31 25.27
C GLY A 64 11.17 -1.56 25.81
N PHE A 65 11.12 -1.68 27.14
CA PHE A 65 10.49 -2.83 27.79
C PHE A 65 8.96 -2.81 27.72
N THR A 66 8.36 -1.63 27.65
CA THR A 66 6.91 -1.43 27.62
C THR A 66 6.54 -0.22 26.80
N LEU A 67 5.57 -0.39 25.90
CA LEU A 67 4.96 0.71 25.19
C LEU A 67 4.11 1.55 26.17
N ASN A 68 4.36 2.84 26.23
CA ASN A 68 3.54 3.75 27.01
C ASN A 68 2.41 4.31 26.15
N TYR A 69 1.27 3.66 26.22
CA TYR A 69 0.08 3.99 25.41
C TYR A 69 -0.51 5.38 25.68
N ASP A 70 -0.18 6.03 26.79
CA ASP A 70 -0.70 7.35 27.12
C ASP A 70 -0.01 8.48 26.34
N LYS A 71 1.11 8.16 25.64
CA LYS A 71 1.86 9.15 24.85
C LYS A 71 1.33 9.31 23.43
N TYR A 72 0.52 8.39 22.93
CA TYR A 72 0.24 8.26 21.51
C TYR A 72 -1.22 8.48 21.20
N ASN A 73 -1.50 9.06 20.02
CA ASN A 73 -2.83 9.13 19.48
C ASN A 73 -3.21 7.76 18.88
N TRP A 74 -4.43 7.30 19.18
CA TRP A 74 -4.97 6.02 18.70
C TRP A 74 -6.30 6.20 17.95
N GLU A 75 -6.60 7.43 17.51
CA GLU A 75 -7.79 7.69 16.74
C GLU A 75 -7.67 7.08 15.34
N GLU A 76 -8.64 6.22 14.99
CA GLU A 76 -8.70 5.58 13.67
C GLU A 76 -9.51 6.40 12.68
N HIS A 77 -8.97 6.58 11.47
CA HIS A 77 -9.60 7.24 10.34
C HIS A 77 -10.07 6.21 9.30
N LYS A 78 -11.22 5.58 9.56
CA LYS A 78 -11.74 4.47 8.73
C LYS A 78 -12.26 4.89 7.35
N ASN A 79 -12.57 6.18 7.17
CA ASN A 79 -13.11 6.70 5.90
C ASN A 79 -12.00 7.19 4.95
N HIS A 80 -10.96 6.40 4.79
CA HIS A 80 -9.85 6.76 3.91
C HIS A 80 -9.95 6.05 2.56
N PHE A 81 -9.45 6.70 1.48
CA PHE A 81 -9.43 6.16 0.12
C PHE A 81 -8.92 4.72 0.05
N ILE A 82 -7.85 4.39 0.78
CA ILE A 82 -7.25 3.06 0.74
C ILE A 82 -8.22 1.97 1.23
N LEU A 83 -9.10 2.29 2.18
CA LEU A 83 -10.03 1.34 2.78
C LEU A 83 -11.46 1.40 2.19
N ALA A 84 -11.74 2.30 1.26
CA ALA A 84 -13.10 2.65 0.85
C ALA A 84 -13.93 1.49 0.24
N ASP A 85 -13.29 0.47 -0.32
CA ASP A 85 -13.96 -0.74 -0.83
C ASP A 85 -13.71 -1.99 0.02
N THR A 86 -13.17 -1.81 1.22
CA THR A 86 -12.91 -2.90 2.16
C THR A 86 -14.21 -3.35 2.83
N THR A 87 -14.65 -4.57 2.55
CA THR A 87 -15.89 -5.15 3.10
C THR A 87 -15.65 -6.08 4.28
N LYS A 88 -14.41 -6.45 4.54
CA LYS A 88 -13.97 -7.32 5.64
C LYS A 88 -12.77 -6.68 6.36
N PRO A 89 -12.49 -7.05 7.61
CA PRO A 89 -11.26 -6.64 8.27
C PRO A 89 -10.03 -6.98 7.43
N VAL A 90 -9.08 -6.05 7.33
CA VAL A 90 -7.81 -6.28 6.62
C VAL A 90 -7.01 -7.34 7.36
N ASP A 91 -6.48 -8.31 6.62
CA ASP A 91 -5.59 -9.33 7.16
C ASP A 91 -4.14 -8.83 7.13
N PHE A 92 -3.58 -8.59 8.31
CA PHE A 92 -2.16 -8.23 8.48
C PHE A 92 -1.28 -9.42 8.86
N GLY A 93 -1.84 -10.64 8.88
CA GLY A 93 -1.18 -11.79 9.47
C GLY A 93 -0.93 -11.60 10.98
N GLU A 94 0.25 -11.95 11.44
CA GLU A 94 0.63 -11.68 12.84
C GLU A 94 0.78 -10.18 13.10
N GLY A 95 1.16 -9.41 12.07
CA GLY A 95 1.48 -7.99 12.17
C GLY A 95 2.79 -7.75 12.96
N LYS A 96 3.15 -6.48 13.12
CA LYS A 96 4.31 -6.10 13.92
C LYS A 96 3.88 -5.56 15.28
N LYS A 97 4.75 -5.72 16.27
CA LYS A 97 4.51 -5.32 17.64
C LYS A 97 5.24 -4.03 18.00
N ASN A 98 4.69 -3.34 19.01
CA ASN A 98 5.25 -2.10 19.54
C ASN A 98 5.32 -0.97 18.51
N MET A 99 4.42 -0.97 17.53
CA MET A 99 4.36 0.06 16.50
C MET A 99 3.46 1.21 16.94
N PHE A 100 3.97 2.42 16.88
CA PHE A 100 3.24 3.62 17.23
C PHE A 100 3.37 4.71 16.16
N ALA A 101 2.39 5.60 16.10
CA ALA A 101 2.37 6.70 15.14
C ALA A 101 2.91 8.00 15.75
N TYR A 102 3.65 8.76 14.95
CA TYR A 102 4.04 10.14 15.29
C TYR A 102 2.85 11.10 15.13
N GLU A 103 2.98 12.25 15.76
CA GLU A 103 2.03 13.37 15.57
C GLU A 103 1.92 13.72 14.07
N GLY A 104 0.71 14.01 13.60
CA GLY A 104 0.43 14.28 12.18
C GLY A 104 0.29 13.03 11.30
N THR A 105 0.41 11.83 11.86
CA THR A 105 0.16 10.58 11.15
C THR A 105 -1.29 10.15 11.33
N GLU A 106 -1.96 9.80 10.24
CA GLU A 106 -3.32 9.30 10.23
C GLU A 106 -3.33 7.77 10.34
N ILE A 107 -3.87 7.24 11.45
CA ILE A 107 -3.99 5.80 11.67
C ILE A 107 -5.26 5.31 10.98
N LEU A 108 -5.12 4.38 10.04
CA LEU A 108 -6.25 3.79 9.32
C LEU A 108 -6.78 2.54 10.01
N VAL A 109 -5.89 1.72 10.56
CA VAL A 109 -6.25 0.49 11.28
C VAL A 109 -5.29 0.30 12.44
N GLN A 110 -5.85 -0.03 13.60
CA GLN A 110 -5.10 -0.51 14.78
C GLN A 110 -5.65 -1.85 15.27
N ARG A 111 -4.83 -2.59 15.99
CA ARG A 111 -5.23 -3.81 16.70
C ARG A 111 -4.50 -3.86 18.05
N ASP A 112 -5.26 -3.95 19.14
CA ASP A 112 -4.71 -4.00 20.51
C ASP A 112 -3.74 -2.83 20.81
N LYS A 113 -4.07 -1.63 20.35
CA LYS A 113 -3.23 -0.42 20.41
C LYS A 113 -1.89 -0.53 19.67
N GLU A 114 -1.78 -1.42 18.72
CA GLU A 114 -0.66 -1.51 17.79
C GLU A 114 -1.08 -0.95 16.43
N VAL A 115 -0.33 -0.03 15.87
CA VAL A 115 -0.58 0.50 14.53
C VAL A 115 -0.41 -0.60 13.50
N GLN A 116 -1.49 -0.93 12.79
CA GLN A 116 -1.46 -1.93 11.72
C GLN A 116 -1.35 -1.28 10.34
N MET A 117 -1.98 -0.13 10.17
CA MET A 117 -1.91 0.64 8.93
C MET A 117 -2.02 2.13 9.23
N ALA A 118 -1.17 2.91 8.62
CA ALA A 118 -1.16 4.36 8.75
C ALA A 118 -0.72 5.03 7.46
N VAL A 119 -1.07 6.31 7.31
CA VAL A 119 -0.63 7.17 6.22
C VAL A 119 -0.05 8.45 6.79
N HIS A 120 0.95 8.99 6.10
CA HIS A 120 1.63 10.20 6.52
C HIS A 120 1.99 11.06 5.32
N GLU A 121 1.84 12.38 5.44
CA GLU A 121 2.29 13.34 4.45
C GLU A 121 3.69 13.82 4.81
N PHE A 122 4.62 13.77 3.86
CA PHE A 122 6.00 14.19 4.04
C PHE A 122 6.42 15.15 2.93
N GLY A 123 6.42 16.44 3.21
CA GLY A 123 6.58 17.47 2.19
C GLY A 123 5.41 17.47 1.21
N GLU A 124 5.71 17.31 -0.08
CA GLU A 124 4.70 17.17 -1.15
C GLU A 124 4.34 15.69 -1.42
N GLY A 125 5.01 14.75 -0.78
CA GLY A 125 4.82 13.32 -0.96
C GLY A 125 4.01 12.66 0.13
N ARG A 126 3.74 11.38 -0.07
CA ARG A 126 2.90 10.57 0.80
C ARG A 126 3.53 9.23 1.09
N SER A 127 3.36 8.76 2.32
CA SER A 127 3.80 7.44 2.73
C SER A 127 2.65 6.60 3.29
N VAL A 128 2.75 5.30 3.11
CA VAL A 128 1.83 4.29 3.67
C VAL A 128 2.64 3.29 4.48
N TYR A 129 2.23 3.05 5.70
CA TYR A 129 2.71 1.97 6.54
C TYR A 129 1.71 0.83 6.59
N ILE A 130 2.17 -0.41 6.45
CA ILE A 130 1.37 -1.64 6.56
C ILE A 130 2.14 -2.65 7.40
N SER A 131 1.59 -3.07 8.53
CA SER A 131 2.25 -3.95 9.52
C SER A 131 2.55 -5.36 8.99
N GLY A 132 1.78 -5.82 8.02
CA GLY A 132 1.96 -7.09 7.32
C GLY A 132 0.96 -7.19 6.18
N LEU A 133 1.32 -7.88 5.11
CA LEU A 133 0.49 -7.95 3.91
C LEU A 133 0.52 -9.38 3.31
N PRO A 134 -0.06 -10.39 3.99
CA PRO A 134 -0.19 -11.72 3.42
C PRO A 134 -0.92 -11.67 2.08
N TYR A 135 -0.54 -12.55 1.16
CA TYR A 135 -1.17 -12.58 -0.16
C TYR A 135 -2.64 -13.00 -0.06
N SER A 136 -3.52 -12.11 -0.53
CA SER A 136 -4.94 -12.36 -0.77
C SER A 136 -5.46 -11.37 -1.81
N PHE A 137 -6.65 -11.61 -2.37
CA PHE A 137 -7.26 -10.65 -3.30
C PHE A 137 -7.57 -9.34 -2.61
N GLU A 138 -8.06 -9.38 -1.38
CA GLU A 138 -8.37 -8.21 -0.56
C GLU A 138 -7.09 -7.39 -0.30
N ASN A 139 -6.01 -8.04 0.12
CA ASN A 139 -4.74 -7.37 0.38
C ASN A 139 -4.08 -6.82 -0.89
N SER A 140 -4.22 -7.50 -2.03
CA SER A 140 -3.78 -6.96 -3.32
C SER A 140 -4.51 -5.67 -3.67
N ARG A 141 -5.80 -5.57 -3.31
CA ARG A 141 -6.58 -4.34 -3.48
C ARG A 141 -6.10 -3.22 -2.57
N ILE A 142 -5.82 -3.52 -1.31
CA ILE A 142 -5.22 -2.57 -0.36
C ILE A 142 -3.89 -2.04 -0.89
N LEU A 143 -3.02 -2.91 -1.37
CA LEU A 143 -1.73 -2.52 -1.96
C LEU A 143 -1.92 -1.62 -3.20
N TYR A 144 -2.83 -1.99 -4.10
CA TYR A 144 -3.12 -1.20 -5.29
C TYR A 144 -3.61 0.21 -4.95
N ARG A 145 -4.57 0.33 -4.01
CA ARG A 145 -5.06 1.63 -3.55
C ARG A 145 -3.97 2.41 -2.79
N SER A 146 -3.11 1.74 -2.04
CA SER A 146 -1.95 2.37 -1.39
C SER A 146 -0.98 2.96 -2.41
N ILE A 147 -0.73 2.25 -3.52
CA ILE A 147 0.10 2.77 -4.63
C ILE A 147 -0.54 4.02 -5.24
N LEU A 148 -1.84 3.95 -5.58
CA LEU A 148 -2.54 5.10 -6.16
C LEU A 148 -2.51 6.31 -5.23
N TRP A 149 -2.82 6.11 -3.94
CA TRP A 149 -2.83 7.20 -2.97
C TRP A 149 -1.44 7.82 -2.77
N SER A 150 -0.41 7.00 -2.59
CA SER A 150 0.95 7.49 -2.36
C SER A 150 1.54 8.23 -3.56
N THR A 151 1.00 8.03 -4.76
CA THR A 151 1.43 8.71 -5.99
C THR A 151 0.48 9.82 -6.46
N HIS A 152 -0.49 10.24 -5.63
CA HIS A 152 -1.56 11.19 -5.99
C HIS A 152 -2.37 10.74 -7.21
N GLY A 153 -2.49 9.43 -7.40
CA GLY A 153 -3.12 8.78 -8.56
C GLY A 153 -4.53 8.26 -8.30
N GLU A 154 -5.27 8.77 -7.30
CA GLU A 154 -6.59 8.27 -6.92
C GLU A 154 -7.60 8.30 -8.08
N SER A 155 -7.48 9.29 -8.96
CA SER A 155 -8.32 9.40 -10.16
C SER A 155 -8.11 8.27 -11.18
N LEU A 156 -7.00 7.52 -11.05
CA LEU A 156 -6.69 6.39 -11.92
C LEU A 156 -7.39 5.09 -11.49
N LEU A 157 -8.04 5.07 -10.32
CA LEU A 157 -8.65 3.87 -9.76
C LEU A 157 -9.61 3.17 -10.73
N HIS A 158 -10.36 3.93 -11.51
CA HIS A 158 -11.32 3.40 -12.48
C HIS A 158 -10.82 3.49 -13.92
N GLN A 159 -9.51 3.41 -14.15
CA GLN A 159 -8.92 3.33 -15.48
C GLN A 159 -8.31 1.95 -15.71
N TRP A 160 -8.67 1.31 -16.84
CA TRP A 160 -8.21 -0.04 -17.17
C TRP A 160 -8.44 -1.06 -16.04
N PHE A 161 -9.68 -1.11 -15.57
CA PHE A 161 -10.03 -1.78 -14.33
C PHE A 161 -11.24 -2.70 -14.52
N SER A 162 -11.26 -3.82 -13.79
CA SER A 162 -12.37 -4.75 -13.68
C SER A 162 -12.94 -4.72 -12.25
N THR A 163 -14.27 -4.71 -12.11
CA THR A 163 -14.92 -4.85 -10.80
C THR A 163 -14.84 -6.27 -10.22
N ASN A 164 -14.50 -7.26 -11.05
CA ASN A 164 -14.35 -8.65 -10.64
C ASN A 164 -12.87 -9.03 -10.55
N PHE A 165 -12.40 -9.45 -9.39
CA PHE A 165 -11.00 -9.83 -9.15
C PHE A 165 -10.49 -11.01 -10.00
N ASN A 166 -11.39 -11.84 -10.50
CA ASN A 166 -11.06 -12.96 -11.37
C ASN A 166 -10.86 -12.56 -12.85
N VAL A 167 -11.07 -11.29 -13.14
CA VAL A 167 -10.99 -10.74 -14.50
C VAL A 167 -9.98 -9.59 -14.51
N GLU A 168 -8.98 -9.70 -15.37
CA GLU A 168 -7.91 -8.73 -15.53
C GLU A 168 -8.12 -7.88 -16.78
N VAL A 169 -7.62 -6.63 -16.73
CA VAL A 169 -7.59 -5.73 -17.90
C VAL A 169 -6.16 -5.34 -18.18
N HIS A 170 -5.70 -5.62 -19.41
CA HIS A 170 -4.36 -5.29 -19.85
C HIS A 170 -4.41 -4.29 -21.02
N ALA A 171 -3.92 -3.07 -20.78
CA ALA A 171 -3.96 -2.00 -21.76
C ALA A 171 -2.65 -1.87 -22.53
N TYR A 172 -2.76 -1.84 -23.85
CA TYR A 172 -1.69 -1.62 -24.81
C TYR A 172 -1.98 -0.32 -25.59
N VAL A 173 -2.07 0.79 -24.87
CA VAL A 173 -2.54 2.09 -25.37
C VAL A 173 -1.76 2.53 -26.62
N LYS A 174 -0.42 2.33 -26.65
CA LYS A 174 0.41 2.66 -27.82
C LYS A 174 0.04 1.85 -29.07
N ASN A 175 -0.58 0.69 -28.89
CA ASN A 175 -1.02 -0.17 -29.98
C ASN A 175 -2.53 -0.01 -30.29
N GLY A 176 -3.21 0.93 -29.63
CA GLY A 176 -4.64 1.18 -29.80
C GLY A 176 -5.53 0.03 -29.37
N LYS A 177 -5.09 -0.82 -28.42
CA LYS A 177 -5.81 -2.02 -28.00
C LYS A 177 -5.74 -2.23 -26.49
N PHE A 178 -6.73 -2.96 -25.97
CA PHE A 178 -6.68 -3.59 -24.66
C PHE A 178 -7.31 -4.98 -24.72
N CYS A 179 -6.99 -5.85 -23.76
CA CYS A 179 -7.67 -7.12 -23.61
C CYS A 179 -8.21 -7.28 -22.19
N VAL A 180 -9.24 -8.10 -22.11
CA VAL A 180 -9.85 -8.58 -20.87
C VAL A 180 -9.64 -10.08 -20.78
N VAL A 181 -9.16 -10.56 -19.64
CA VAL A 181 -8.76 -11.93 -19.43
C VAL A 181 -9.52 -12.51 -18.24
N ASN A 182 -10.18 -13.64 -18.43
CA ASN A 182 -10.70 -14.45 -17.35
C ASN A 182 -9.73 -15.61 -17.08
N ASN A 183 -9.03 -15.57 -15.95
CA ASN A 183 -8.05 -16.60 -15.55
C ASN A 183 -8.70 -17.77 -14.78
N THR A 184 -10.03 -17.87 -14.76
CA THR A 184 -10.73 -18.93 -14.05
C THR A 184 -11.37 -19.95 -15.00
N TYR A 185 -11.72 -21.11 -14.48
CA TYR A 185 -12.43 -22.18 -15.20
C TYR A 185 -13.95 -22.00 -15.23
N GLU A 186 -14.45 -20.82 -14.82
CA GLU A 186 -15.87 -20.50 -14.75
C GLU A 186 -16.17 -19.19 -15.47
N PRO A 187 -17.33 -19.05 -16.12
CA PRO A 187 -17.75 -17.76 -16.69
C PRO A 187 -17.83 -16.67 -15.61
N GLN A 188 -17.40 -15.47 -15.93
CA GLN A 188 -17.41 -14.33 -15.04
C GLN A 188 -18.27 -13.19 -15.58
N ASN A 189 -18.95 -12.47 -14.68
CA ASN A 189 -19.61 -11.21 -14.97
C ASN A 189 -18.83 -10.07 -14.30
N THR A 190 -18.64 -8.98 -15.02
CA THR A 190 -17.88 -7.83 -14.54
C THR A 190 -18.32 -6.55 -15.23
N VAL A 191 -17.92 -5.41 -14.66
CA VAL A 191 -17.91 -4.12 -15.34
C VAL A 191 -16.45 -3.76 -15.62
N ILE A 192 -16.17 -3.42 -16.87
CA ILE A 192 -14.84 -2.99 -17.33
C ILE A 192 -14.84 -1.48 -17.44
N TYR A 193 -13.86 -0.84 -16.84
CA TYR A 193 -13.55 0.59 -17.01
C TYR A 193 -12.39 0.75 -18.00
N ARG A 194 -12.57 1.65 -18.99
CA ARG A 194 -11.53 2.01 -19.97
C ARG A 194 -10.64 3.12 -19.44
N GLY A 195 -9.59 3.45 -20.20
CA GLY A 195 -8.64 4.52 -19.86
C GLY A 195 -9.24 5.92 -19.79
N ASP A 196 -10.35 6.16 -20.49
CA ASP A 196 -11.12 7.43 -20.46
C ASP A 196 -12.16 7.45 -19.32
N GLY A 197 -12.24 6.41 -18.49
CA GLY A 197 -13.21 6.26 -17.41
C GLY A 197 -14.60 5.76 -17.86
N SER A 198 -14.83 5.60 -19.16
CA SER A 198 -16.06 4.95 -19.65
C SER A 198 -16.11 3.48 -19.23
N SER A 199 -17.31 2.92 -19.10
CA SER A 199 -17.46 1.54 -18.63
C SER A 199 -18.50 0.77 -19.43
N PHE A 200 -18.37 -0.56 -19.42
CA PHE A 200 -19.34 -1.46 -20.00
C PHE A 200 -19.43 -2.78 -19.23
N ALA A 201 -20.63 -3.35 -19.17
CA ALA A 201 -20.81 -4.69 -18.59
C ALA A 201 -20.30 -5.77 -19.56
N LEU A 202 -19.65 -6.78 -19.03
CA LEU A 202 -19.09 -7.88 -19.79
C LEU A 202 -19.38 -9.22 -19.11
N LYS A 203 -19.85 -10.19 -19.90
CA LYS A 203 -19.76 -11.61 -19.59
C LYS A 203 -18.60 -12.18 -20.38
N ILE A 204 -17.67 -12.84 -19.70
CA ILE A 204 -16.49 -13.48 -20.29
C ILE A 204 -16.46 -14.95 -19.88
N GLU A 205 -16.29 -15.83 -20.85
CA GLU A 205 -16.31 -17.28 -20.62
C GLU A 205 -15.03 -17.77 -19.91
N ALA A 206 -15.04 -19.01 -19.45
CA ALA A 206 -13.90 -19.63 -18.76
C ALA A 206 -12.63 -19.59 -19.64
N ASN A 207 -11.50 -19.14 -19.07
CA ASN A 207 -10.19 -19.03 -19.76
C ASN A 207 -10.23 -18.21 -21.07
N GLU A 208 -11.20 -17.30 -21.20
CA GLU A 208 -11.35 -16.48 -22.40
C GLU A 208 -10.49 -15.21 -22.33
N ILE A 209 -9.97 -14.80 -23.49
CA ILE A 209 -9.33 -13.48 -23.70
C ILE A 209 -10.12 -12.75 -24.78
N LYS A 210 -10.64 -11.58 -24.45
CA LYS A 210 -11.33 -10.69 -25.41
C LYS A 210 -10.49 -9.44 -25.69
N TRP A 211 -10.33 -9.12 -26.96
CA TRP A 211 -9.60 -7.94 -27.41
C TRP A 211 -10.57 -6.83 -27.86
N TYR A 212 -10.21 -5.59 -27.53
CA TYR A 212 -10.96 -4.39 -27.83
C TYR A 212 -10.05 -3.31 -28.40
N ALA A 213 -10.61 -2.39 -29.16
CA ALA A 213 -9.95 -1.12 -29.50
C ALA A 213 -10.03 -0.14 -28.30
N VAL A 214 -8.99 0.68 -28.15
CA VAL A 214 -8.96 1.79 -27.18
C VAL A 214 -9.89 2.88 -27.60
#